data_bd83145e5f602b1dbdfb7bb347e90582
#
_entry.id   bd83145e5f602b1dbdfb7bb347e90582
#
_cell.length_a   1.000
_cell.length_b   1.000
_cell.length_c   1.000
_cell.angle_alpha   90.00
_cell.angle_beta   90.00
_cell.angle_gamma   90.00
#
_symmetry.space_group_name_H-M   'P 1'
#
loop_
_entity.id
_entity.type
_entity.pdbx_description
1 polymer ?
#
loop_
_entity_poly.entity_id
_entity_poly.type
_entity_poly.pdbx_seq_one_letter_code
_entity_poly.pdbx_strand_id
1 'polypeptide(L)'
;MAESPQNPPGSRLGSGDFSPANLALLAALTVFAFSLMGYHPGLEDDAFYLAAIKRNLNPALFPHDSEFFRLQFQATIFDKLMAYSVRLSHLPLAWTLLLWQFAALFLLLHGGWRIARRCFPQLELQWAAVITVAVLLTLPVAGIAMTLADQYLHPRTLATAAILAAIVAVLDRRLRIAGALLAIAFAIHAIMASFGISFCAFLFWRLRPAQTGRPPVVSVAAALLLPLGWIFEPASDAWRQAAATRDFYFLERWHWYEWLGVFAPLLLLYFFWRFRQPEDRDASALPSLLSALLHYGVFQTLVGLLLMLPPGLERLRPFEPMRYLHLFYLLFFLIAGGLLGRY
;
A
#
# COMPACT_ATOMS: atom_id res chain seq x y z
N MET A 1 12.95 46.56 -19.14
CA MET A 1 12.82 45.13 -19.46
C MET A 1 11.99 44.50 -18.35
N ALA A 2 10.74 44.21 -18.62
CA ALA A 2 9.84 43.59 -17.65
C ALA A 2 10.05 42.07 -17.71
N GLU A 3 10.48 41.44 -16.59
CA GLU A 3 10.53 39.99 -16.44
C GLU A 3 9.11 39.42 -16.57
N SER A 4 8.92 38.53 -17.54
CA SER A 4 7.68 37.76 -17.69
C SER A 4 7.48 36.90 -16.45
N PRO A 5 6.26 36.78 -15.91
CA PRO A 5 6.00 35.93 -14.72
C PRO A 5 6.29 34.49 -15.07
N GLN A 6 7.26 33.88 -14.35
CA GLN A 6 7.54 32.46 -14.42
C GLN A 6 6.29 31.69 -13.96
N ASN A 7 5.72 30.90 -14.86
CA ASN A 7 4.63 30.01 -14.54
C ASN A 7 5.02 29.09 -13.38
N PRO A 8 4.17 28.88 -12.37
CA PRO A 8 4.46 27.98 -11.27
C PRO A 8 4.66 26.55 -11.79
N PRO A 9 5.57 25.74 -11.16
CA PRO A 9 5.97 24.41 -11.64
C PRO A 9 4.87 23.33 -11.65
N GLY A 10 3.60 23.73 -11.53
CA GLY A 10 2.43 22.83 -11.49
C GLY A 10 1.73 22.53 -12.83
N SER A 11 2.11 23.14 -13.96
CA SER A 11 1.28 23.09 -15.18
C SER A 11 1.71 22.07 -16.26
N ARG A 12 2.71 21.21 -16.00
CA ARG A 12 3.12 20.17 -16.98
C ARG A 12 2.51 18.80 -16.69
N LEU A 13 1.28 18.75 -16.21
CA LEU A 13 0.61 17.54 -15.80
C LEU A 13 -0.47 17.13 -16.81
N GLY A 14 -0.34 15.95 -17.38
CA GLY A 14 -1.47 15.23 -17.97
C GLY A 14 -1.21 14.46 -19.27
N SER A 15 -0.53 15.01 -20.28
CA SER A 15 -0.44 14.33 -21.57
C SER A 15 0.53 13.13 -21.61
N GLY A 16 1.54 13.11 -20.75
CA GLY A 16 2.53 12.03 -20.73
C GLY A 16 2.13 10.81 -19.87
N ASP A 17 1.22 10.98 -18.88
CA ASP A 17 0.80 9.87 -17.99
C ASP A 17 0.00 8.80 -18.74
N PHE A 18 -0.60 9.14 -19.86
CA PHE A 18 -1.47 8.25 -20.65
C PHE A 18 -1.00 8.11 -22.11
N SER A 19 0.32 8.28 -22.38
CA SER A 19 0.80 8.04 -23.74
C SER A 19 0.61 6.56 -24.11
N PRO A 20 0.11 6.24 -25.34
CA PRO A 20 -0.14 4.87 -25.75
C PRO A 20 1.09 3.97 -25.63
N ALA A 21 2.29 4.49 -25.93
CA ALA A 21 3.54 3.74 -25.85
C ALA A 21 3.87 3.36 -24.39
N ASN A 22 3.70 4.28 -23.42
CA ASN A 22 3.94 4.02 -22.02
C ASN A 22 2.91 3.03 -21.46
N LEU A 23 1.64 3.14 -21.85
CA LEU A 23 0.60 2.19 -21.44
C LEU A 23 0.86 0.80 -22.01
N ALA A 24 1.29 0.69 -23.27
CA ALA A 24 1.66 -0.59 -23.87
C ALA A 24 2.86 -1.24 -23.16
N LEU A 25 3.88 -0.46 -22.81
CA LEU A 25 5.04 -0.95 -22.07
C LEU A 25 4.66 -1.37 -20.65
N LEU A 26 3.81 -0.62 -19.96
CA LEU A 26 3.26 -1.01 -18.66
C LEU A 26 2.42 -2.29 -18.74
N ALA A 27 1.63 -2.47 -19.79
CA ALA A 27 0.87 -3.69 -20.02
C ALA A 27 1.80 -4.88 -20.24
N ALA A 28 2.86 -4.72 -21.05
CA ALA A 28 3.87 -5.76 -21.26
C ALA A 28 4.59 -6.11 -19.94
N LEU A 29 4.97 -5.11 -19.16
CA LEU A 29 5.59 -5.30 -17.85
C LEU A 29 4.64 -5.97 -16.85
N THR A 30 3.33 -5.68 -16.93
CA THR A 30 2.31 -6.36 -16.13
C THR A 30 2.23 -7.85 -16.47
N VAL A 31 2.21 -8.19 -17.76
CA VAL A 31 2.23 -9.59 -18.22
C VAL A 31 3.50 -10.29 -17.76
N PHE A 32 4.65 -9.61 -17.84
CA PHE A 32 5.92 -10.14 -17.37
C PHE A 32 5.91 -10.40 -15.86
N ALA A 33 5.50 -9.42 -15.05
CA ALA A 33 5.38 -9.56 -13.59
C ALA A 33 4.40 -10.70 -13.21
N PHE A 34 3.24 -10.76 -13.87
CA PHE A 34 2.28 -11.86 -13.69
C PHE A 34 2.89 -13.23 -14.00
N SER A 35 3.67 -13.33 -15.08
CA SER A 35 4.34 -14.58 -15.46
C SER A 35 5.43 -15.00 -14.47
N LEU A 36 6.16 -14.05 -13.89
CA LEU A 36 7.15 -14.33 -12.84
C LEU A 36 6.51 -14.79 -11.54
N MET A 37 5.39 -14.17 -11.17
CA MET A 37 4.67 -14.51 -9.91
C MET A 37 3.97 -15.84 -9.97
N GLY A 38 3.47 -16.22 -11.15
CA GLY A 38 2.47 -17.28 -11.31
C GLY A 38 1.06 -16.83 -10.91
N TYR A 39 0.08 -17.70 -11.14
CA TYR A 39 -1.31 -17.45 -10.77
C TYR A 39 -1.90 -18.69 -10.09
N HIS A 40 -2.20 -18.56 -8.81
CA HIS A 40 -2.61 -19.64 -7.94
C HIS A 40 -3.94 -19.31 -7.22
N PRO A 41 -5.07 -19.25 -7.93
CA PRO A 41 -6.36 -18.97 -7.31
C PRO A 41 -6.75 -20.06 -6.30
N GLY A 42 -7.29 -19.64 -5.17
CA GLY A 42 -7.67 -20.53 -4.07
C GLY A 42 -6.57 -20.81 -3.06
N LEU A 43 -5.38 -20.24 -3.24
CA LEU A 43 -4.28 -20.37 -2.28
C LEU A 43 -4.50 -19.42 -1.07
N GLU A 44 -4.08 -19.83 0.11
CA GLU A 44 -4.09 -19.02 1.33
C GLU A 44 -5.44 -18.33 1.60
N ASP A 45 -5.41 -16.99 1.75
CA ASP A 45 -6.59 -16.17 2.04
C ASP A 45 -7.62 -16.14 0.89
N ASP A 46 -7.22 -16.48 -0.35
CA ASP A 46 -8.13 -16.49 -1.49
C ASP A 46 -9.26 -17.52 -1.32
N ALA A 47 -9.02 -18.60 -0.56
CA ALA A 47 -10.06 -19.58 -0.24
C ALA A 47 -11.26 -18.93 0.47
N PHE A 48 -11.01 -17.95 1.36
CA PHE A 48 -12.07 -17.21 2.05
C PHE A 48 -12.78 -16.23 1.12
N TYR A 49 -12.03 -15.48 0.30
CA TYR A 49 -12.61 -14.54 -0.66
C TYR A 49 -13.43 -15.24 -1.71
N LEU A 50 -12.95 -16.38 -2.26
CA LEU A 50 -13.69 -17.17 -3.24
C LEU A 50 -15.01 -17.71 -2.67
N ALA A 51 -14.99 -18.23 -1.44
CA ALA A 51 -16.20 -18.70 -0.77
C ALA A 51 -17.21 -17.56 -0.61
N ALA A 52 -16.71 -16.38 -0.18
CA ALA A 52 -17.50 -15.17 -0.01
C ALA A 52 -18.13 -14.70 -1.33
N ILE A 53 -17.36 -14.64 -2.41
CA ILE A 53 -17.84 -14.24 -3.74
C ILE A 53 -18.88 -15.25 -4.25
N LYS A 54 -18.60 -16.56 -4.15
CA LYS A 54 -19.53 -17.62 -4.57
C LYS A 54 -20.86 -17.54 -3.83
N ARG A 55 -20.84 -17.27 -2.51
CA ARG A 55 -22.06 -17.06 -1.74
C ARG A 55 -22.83 -15.81 -2.16
N ASN A 56 -22.15 -14.72 -2.49
CA ASN A 56 -22.83 -13.54 -3.05
C ASN A 56 -23.48 -13.84 -4.40
N LEU A 57 -22.92 -14.73 -5.20
CA LEU A 57 -23.49 -15.16 -6.48
C LEU A 57 -24.67 -16.12 -6.29
N ASN A 58 -24.56 -17.04 -5.35
CA ASN A 58 -25.59 -18.02 -5.00
C ASN A 58 -25.75 -18.11 -3.47
N PRO A 59 -26.75 -17.46 -2.88
CA PRO A 59 -26.99 -17.45 -1.42
C PRO A 59 -27.29 -18.83 -0.81
N ALA A 60 -27.67 -19.84 -1.62
CA ALA A 60 -27.91 -21.21 -1.16
C ALA A 60 -26.61 -21.99 -0.86
N LEU A 61 -25.47 -21.48 -1.33
CA LEU A 61 -24.18 -22.08 -0.98
C LEU A 61 -23.83 -21.82 0.48
N PHE A 62 -23.15 -22.78 1.11
CA PHE A 62 -22.71 -22.73 2.50
C PHE A 62 -23.86 -22.47 3.49
N PRO A 63 -24.86 -23.39 3.56
CA PRO A 63 -26.03 -23.22 4.45
C PRO A 63 -25.64 -23.27 5.93
N HIS A 64 -24.52 -23.92 6.25
CA HIS A 64 -23.93 -24.00 7.60
C HIS A 64 -22.71 -23.10 7.71
N ASP A 65 -22.35 -22.69 8.93
CA ASP A 65 -21.15 -21.87 9.25
C ASP A 65 -21.06 -20.54 8.49
N SER A 66 -22.18 -20.06 7.97
CA SER A 66 -22.22 -18.85 7.18
C SER A 66 -21.79 -17.59 7.96
N GLU A 67 -21.88 -17.62 9.27
CA GLU A 67 -21.43 -16.52 10.14
C GLU A 67 -19.93 -16.27 10.04
N PHE A 68 -19.13 -17.33 9.78
CA PHE A 68 -17.69 -17.18 9.57
C PHE A 68 -17.35 -16.26 8.39
N PHE A 69 -18.10 -16.37 7.29
CA PHE A 69 -17.92 -15.48 6.14
C PHE A 69 -18.56 -14.11 6.33
N ARG A 70 -19.56 -14.00 7.22
CA ARG A 70 -20.32 -12.77 7.43
C ARG A 70 -19.47 -11.62 7.95
N LEU A 71 -18.53 -11.89 8.85
CA LEU A 71 -17.58 -10.90 9.35
C LEU A 71 -16.73 -10.34 8.20
N GLN A 72 -16.25 -11.20 7.30
CA GLN A 72 -15.47 -10.80 6.13
C GLN A 72 -16.30 -9.91 5.19
N PHE A 73 -17.57 -10.27 4.91
CA PHE A 73 -18.48 -9.49 4.06
C PHE A 73 -18.80 -8.10 4.58
N GLN A 74 -18.76 -7.90 5.90
CA GLN A 74 -19.01 -6.62 6.51
C GLN A 74 -17.77 -5.72 6.52
N ALA A 75 -16.58 -6.30 6.49
CA ALA A 75 -15.32 -5.59 6.57
C ALA A 75 -14.86 -4.98 5.24
N THR A 76 -15.39 -5.46 4.10
CA THR A 76 -14.94 -5.05 2.76
C THR A 76 -16.08 -5.07 1.74
N ILE A 77 -15.95 -4.22 0.71
CA ILE A 77 -16.83 -4.27 -0.47
C ILE A 77 -16.30 -5.21 -1.57
N PHE A 78 -15.11 -5.79 -1.40
CA PHE A 78 -14.41 -6.56 -2.42
C PHE A 78 -15.24 -7.71 -2.97
N ASP A 79 -15.81 -8.54 -2.10
CA ASP A 79 -16.58 -9.72 -2.51
C ASP A 79 -17.82 -9.34 -3.32
N LYS A 80 -18.50 -8.25 -2.91
CA LYS A 80 -19.66 -7.69 -3.62
C LYS A 80 -19.25 -7.14 -4.98
N LEU A 81 -18.11 -6.44 -5.05
CA LEU A 81 -17.56 -5.89 -6.29
C LEU A 81 -17.26 -7.00 -7.30
N MET A 82 -16.63 -8.10 -6.84
CA MET A 82 -16.32 -9.25 -7.70
C MET A 82 -17.60 -9.96 -8.15
N ALA A 83 -18.55 -10.22 -7.25
CA ALA A 83 -19.82 -10.84 -7.61
C ALA A 83 -20.64 -9.96 -8.58
N TYR A 84 -20.63 -8.64 -8.39
CA TYR A 84 -21.27 -7.71 -9.32
C TYR A 84 -20.58 -7.71 -10.69
N SER A 85 -19.25 -7.78 -10.74
CA SER A 85 -18.49 -7.85 -11.98
C SER A 85 -18.82 -9.11 -12.78
N VAL A 86 -18.98 -10.27 -12.12
CA VAL A 86 -19.42 -11.51 -12.76
C VAL A 86 -20.82 -11.37 -13.35
N ARG A 87 -21.77 -10.80 -12.59
CA ARG A 87 -23.15 -10.59 -13.07
C ARG A 87 -23.22 -9.62 -14.25
N LEU A 88 -22.43 -8.56 -14.21
CA LEU A 88 -22.43 -7.53 -15.26
C LEU A 88 -21.76 -8.03 -16.54
N SER A 89 -20.63 -8.72 -16.43
CA SER A 89 -19.86 -9.20 -17.59
C SER A 89 -20.39 -10.50 -18.18
N HIS A 90 -21.19 -11.25 -17.42
CA HIS A 90 -21.62 -12.62 -17.74
C HIS A 90 -20.45 -13.62 -17.97
N LEU A 91 -19.22 -13.23 -17.58
CA LEU A 91 -18.06 -14.10 -17.66
C LEU A 91 -18.03 -15.09 -16.50
N PRO A 92 -17.49 -16.30 -16.70
CA PRO A 92 -17.19 -17.22 -15.61
C PRO A 92 -16.34 -16.56 -14.54
N LEU A 93 -16.57 -16.92 -13.27
CA LEU A 93 -15.86 -16.36 -12.12
C LEU A 93 -14.33 -16.37 -12.29
N ALA A 94 -13.76 -17.49 -12.75
CA ALA A 94 -12.31 -17.63 -12.94
C ALA A 94 -11.73 -16.59 -13.90
N TRP A 95 -12.41 -16.33 -15.03
CA TRP A 95 -11.98 -15.30 -15.99
C TRP A 95 -12.16 -13.88 -15.43
N THR A 96 -13.24 -13.63 -14.71
CA THR A 96 -13.45 -12.33 -14.05
C THR A 96 -12.33 -12.03 -13.07
N LEU A 97 -11.96 -12.99 -12.20
CA LEU A 97 -10.89 -12.81 -11.22
C LEU A 97 -9.52 -12.65 -11.90
N LEU A 98 -9.25 -13.42 -12.97
CA LEU A 98 -8.01 -13.27 -13.75
C LEU A 98 -7.88 -11.86 -14.35
N LEU A 99 -8.95 -11.34 -14.95
CA LEU A 99 -8.95 -9.98 -15.52
C LEU A 99 -8.74 -8.92 -14.44
N TRP A 100 -9.36 -9.07 -13.27
CA TRP A 100 -9.14 -8.19 -12.14
C TRP A 100 -7.72 -8.29 -11.57
N GLN A 101 -7.10 -9.48 -11.59
CA GLN A 101 -5.69 -9.64 -11.19
C GLN A 101 -4.77 -8.86 -12.13
N PHE A 102 -4.95 -8.96 -13.45
CA PHE A 102 -4.21 -8.16 -14.42
C PHE A 102 -4.45 -6.65 -14.20
N ALA A 103 -5.70 -6.25 -14.01
CA ALA A 103 -6.05 -4.86 -13.75
C ALA A 103 -5.40 -4.33 -12.45
N ALA A 104 -5.41 -5.12 -11.37
CA ALA A 104 -4.80 -4.75 -10.11
C ALA A 104 -3.29 -4.54 -10.24
N LEU A 105 -2.57 -5.48 -10.88
CA LEU A 105 -1.14 -5.37 -11.14
C LEU A 105 -0.82 -4.20 -12.06
N PHE A 106 -1.58 -4.02 -13.13
CA PHE A 106 -1.41 -2.89 -14.04
C PHE A 106 -1.57 -1.55 -13.31
N LEU A 107 -2.62 -1.40 -12.50
CA LEU A 107 -2.88 -0.18 -11.75
C LEU A 107 -1.80 0.08 -10.69
N LEU A 108 -1.28 -0.98 -10.06
CA LEU A 108 -0.17 -0.88 -9.11
C LEU A 108 1.10 -0.37 -9.82
N LEU A 109 1.51 -0.99 -10.93
CA LEU A 109 2.68 -0.57 -11.71
C LEU A 109 2.50 0.82 -12.33
N HIS A 110 1.30 1.14 -12.83
CA HIS A 110 0.97 2.47 -13.34
C HIS A 110 1.06 3.53 -12.23
N GLY A 111 0.54 3.24 -11.03
CA GLY A 111 0.68 4.12 -9.87
C GLY A 111 2.14 4.37 -9.51
N GLY A 112 2.96 3.31 -9.46
CA GLY A 112 4.40 3.38 -9.25
C GLY A 112 5.10 4.23 -10.31
N TRP A 113 4.79 4.00 -11.58
CA TRP A 113 5.36 4.78 -12.68
C TRP A 113 5.01 6.28 -12.61
N ARG A 114 3.78 6.61 -12.26
CA ARG A 114 3.36 8.01 -12.06
C ARG A 114 4.11 8.68 -10.90
N ILE A 115 4.44 7.95 -9.83
CA ILE A 115 5.30 8.44 -8.74
C ILE A 115 6.73 8.62 -9.27
N ALA A 116 7.29 7.62 -9.97
CA ALA A 116 8.64 7.68 -10.52
C ALA A 116 8.84 8.88 -11.45
N ARG A 117 7.86 9.21 -12.30
CA ARG A 117 7.89 10.39 -13.17
C ARG A 117 7.98 11.72 -12.41
N ARG A 118 7.47 11.78 -11.19
CA ARG A 118 7.55 12.97 -10.34
C ARG A 118 8.84 13.06 -9.56
N CYS A 119 9.50 11.90 -9.39
CA CYS A 119 10.76 11.80 -8.68
C CYS A 119 11.99 11.92 -9.59
N PHE A 120 11.89 11.38 -10.81
CA PHE A 120 13.03 11.26 -11.72
C PHE A 120 12.75 11.96 -13.05
N PRO A 121 13.63 12.90 -13.48
CA PRO A 121 13.45 13.60 -14.76
C PRO A 121 13.77 12.71 -15.98
N GLN A 122 14.74 11.77 -15.84
CA GLN A 122 15.18 10.88 -16.90
C GLN A 122 14.24 9.69 -17.06
N LEU A 123 13.90 9.35 -18.30
CA LEU A 123 12.97 8.27 -18.63
C LEU A 123 13.52 6.90 -18.18
N GLU A 124 14.82 6.69 -18.33
CA GLU A 124 15.51 5.46 -17.93
C GLU A 124 15.35 5.19 -16.42
N LEU A 125 15.48 6.24 -15.58
CA LEU A 125 15.33 6.12 -14.14
C LEU A 125 13.88 5.83 -13.74
N GLN A 126 12.92 6.41 -14.46
CA GLN A 126 11.50 6.15 -14.25
C GLN A 126 11.19 4.67 -14.51
N TRP A 127 11.70 4.11 -15.61
CA TRP A 127 11.49 2.71 -15.94
C TRP A 127 12.29 1.77 -15.03
N ALA A 128 13.52 2.11 -14.68
CA ALA A 128 14.31 1.34 -13.70
C ALA A 128 13.56 1.20 -12.37
N ALA A 129 12.94 2.29 -11.89
CA ALA A 129 12.12 2.28 -10.69
C ALA A 129 10.95 1.28 -10.78
N VAL A 130 10.20 1.30 -11.87
CA VAL A 130 9.02 0.44 -12.05
C VAL A 130 9.39 -1.01 -12.30
N ILE A 131 10.44 -1.24 -13.12
CA ILE A 131 10.96 -2.60 -13.39
C ILE A 131 11.40 -3.24 -12.07
N THR A 132 12.07 -2.49 -11.19
CA THR A 132 12.47 -2.99 -9.88
C THR A 132 11.28 -3.49 -9.07
N VAL A 133 10.18 -2.75 -9.04
CA VAL A 133 8.94 -3.19 -8.38
C VAL A 133 8.32 -4.40 -9.06
N ALA A 134 8.36 -4.45 -10.40
CA ALA A 134 7.76 -5.54 -11.16
C ALA A 134 8.49 -6.89 -11.01
N VAL A 135 9.79 -6.87 -10.70
CA VAL A 135 10.61 -8.09 -10.55
C VAL A 135 10.82 -8.51 -9.10
N LEU A 136 10.70 -7.59 -8.14
CA LEU A 136 10.83 -7.88 -6.71
C LEU A 136 9.45 -8.29 -6.14
N LEU A 137 9.23 -9.59 -6.03
CA LEU A 137 7.95 -10.16 -5.67
C LEU A 137 7.79 -10.42 -4.17
N THR A 138 8.90 -10.53 -3.45
CA THR A 138 8.92 -10.86 -2.02
C THR A 138 9.36 -9.68 -1.17
N LEU A 139 9.03 -9.73 0.11
CA LEU A 139 9.49 -8.77 1.11
C LEU A 139 10.60 -9.40 1.96
N PRO A 140 11.63 -8.63 2.36
CA PRO A 140 12.71 -9.14 3.20
C PRO A 140 12.31 -9.48 4.64
N VAL A 141 11.06 -9.24 5.02
CA VAL A 141 10.52 -9.51 6.36
C VAL A 141 9.41 -10.55 6.24
N ALA A 142 9.78 -11.82 6.31
CA ALA A 142 8.85 -12.94 6.22
C ALA A 142 7.82 -12.94 7.36
N GLY A 143 8.21 -12.48 8.54
CA GLY A 143 7.38 -12.40 9.74
C GLY A 143 6.12 -11.55 9.61
N ILE A 144 5.93 -10.78 8.53
CA ILE A 144 4.66 -10.10 8.27
C ILE A 144 3.69 -10.92 7.41
N ALA A 145 4.11 -12.10 6.94
CA ALA A 145 3.33 -13.00 6.09
C ALA A 145 2.71 -12.29 4.87
N MET A 146 3.52 -11.48 4.16
CA MET A 146 3.08 -10.75 2.97
C MET A 146 4.13 -10.83 1.86
N THR A 147 3.65 -10.83 0.62
CA THR A 147 4.43 -10.61 -0.59
C THR A 147 4.22 -9.18 -1.10
N LEU A 148 5.09 -8.69 -1.97
CA LEU A 148 4.93 -7.37 -2.57
C LEU A 148 3.73 -7.34 -3.52
N ALA A 149 3.53 -8.43 -4.25
CA ALA A 149 2.35 -8.67 -5.07
C ALA A 149 1.88 -10.11 -4.88
N ASP A 150 0.56 -10.31 -4.83
CA ASP A 150 -0.03 -11.62 -4.56
C ASP A 150 -0.18 -12.45 -5.83
N GLN A 151 -0.05 -13.78 -5.68
CA GLN A 151 -0.22 -14.76 -6.77
C GLN A 151 -1.69 -15.02 -7.12
N TYR A 152 -2.61 -14.33 -6.51
CA TYR A 152 -4.06 -14.36 -6.73
C TYR A 152 -4.65 -12.97 -6.50
N LEU A 153 -5.89 -12.78 -6.91
CA LEU A 153 -6.54 -11.49 -6.72
C LEU A 153 -6.84 -11.25 -5.24
N HIS A 154 -6.08 -10.34 -4.65
CA HIS A 154 -6.23 -9.96 -3.25
C HIS A 154 -6.74 -8.51 -3.12
N PRO A 155 -7.69 -8.22 -2.20
CA PRO A 155 -8.20 -6.87 -1.98
C PRO A 155 -7.09 -5.87 -1.62
N ARG A 156 -6.02 -6.32 -0.94
CA ARG A 156 -4.89 -5.44 -0.59
C ARG A 156 -4.17 -4.88 -1.83
N THR A 157 -4.01 -5.67 -2.91
CA THR A 157 -3.36 -5.21 -4.14
C THR A 157 -4.16 -4.09 -4.80
N LEU A 158 -5.49 -4.23 -4.86
CA LEU A 158 -6.39 -3.17 -5.36
C LEU A 158 -6.36 -1.92 -4.46
N ALA A 159 -6.40 -2.10 -3.14
CA ALA A 159 -6.30 -0.99 -2.20
C ALA A 159 -4.96 -0.27 -2.33
N THR A 160 -3.85 -1.02 -2.48
CA THR A 160 -2.51 -0.45 -2.68
C THR A 160 -2.42 0.36 -3.98
N ALA A 161 -3.01 -0.13 -5.07
CA ALA A 161 -3.08 0.63 -6.32
C ALA A 161 -3.82 1.97 -6.15
N ALA A 162 -4.95 1.98 -5.41
CA ALA A 162 -5.66 3.21 -5.09
C ALA A 162 -4.84 4.13 -4.16
N ILE A 163 -4.08 3.58 -3.22
CA ILE A 163 -3.16 4.34 -2.34
C ILE A 163 -2.05 5.00 -3.17
N LEU A 164 -1.42 4.28 -4.12
CA LEU A 164 -0.39 4.87 -4.99
C LEU A 164 -0.97 6.02 -5.82
N ALA A 165 -2.19 5.85 -6.35
CA ALA A 165 -2.89 6.93 -7.05
C ALA A 165 -3.19 8.12 -6.13
N ALA A 166 -3.53 7.87 -4.85
CA ALA A 166 -3.71 8.93 -3.85
C ALA A 166 -2.41 9.66 -3.53
N ILE A 167 -1.27 8.94 -3.43
CA ILE A 167 0.06 9.54 -3.27
C ILE A 167 0.36 10.50 -4.44
N VAL A 168 0.10 10.07 -5.66
CA VAL A 168 0.23 10.93 -6.86
C VAL A 168 -0.66 12.17 -6.72
N ALA A 169 -1.91 12.01 -6.31
CA ALA A 169 -2.83 13.14 -6.14
C ALA A 169 -2.37 14.11 -5.03
N VAL A 170 -1.73 13.62 -3.95
CA VAL A 170 -1.12 14.47 -2.91
C VAL A 170 0.08 15.23 -3.49
N LEU A 171 0.95 14.58 -4.25
CA LEU A 171 2.07 15.23 -4.93
C LEU A 171 1.59 16.34 -5.88
N ASP A 172 0.49 16.11 -6.57
CA ASP A 172 -0.14 17.05 -7.49
C ASP A 172 -1.04 18.10 -6.79
N ARG A 173 -1.06 18.11 -5.45
CA ARG A 173 -1.92 19.01 -4.64
C ARG A 173 -3.43 18.84 -4.89
N ARG A 174 -3.87 17.71 -5.45
CA ARG A 174 -5.28 17.37 -5.69
C ARG A 174 -5.89 16.64 -4.49
N LEU A 175 -6.00 17.32 -3.36
CA LEU A 175 -6.35 16.68 -2.07
C LEU A 175 -7.75 16.05 -2.05
N ARG A 176 -8.73 16.61 -2.80
CA ARG A 176 -10.08 16.00 -2.90
C ARG A 176 -10.03 14.65 -3.60
N ILE A 177 -9.21 14.54 -4.67
CA ILE A 177 -9.00 13.28 -5.39
C ILE A 177 -8.26 12.28 -4.48
N ALA A 178 -7.23 12.73 -3.77
CA ALA A 178 -6.52 11.90 -2.81
C ALA A 178 -7.48 11.34 -1.74
N GLY A 179 -8.34 12.19 -1.17
CA GLY A 179 -9.35 11.76 -0.19
C GLY A 179 -10.33 10.73 -0.76
N ALA A 180 -10.83 10.92 -1.97
CA ALA A 180 -11.73 9.96 -2.63
C ALA A 180 -11.04 8.61 -2.89
N LEU A 181 -9.79 8.62 -3.36
CA LEU A 181 -9.01 7.40 -3.60
C LEU A 181 -8.70 6.64 -2.30
N LEU A 182 -8.39 7.36 -1.21
CA LEU A 182 -8.18 6.75 0.12
C LEU A 182 -9.50 6.18 0.68
N ALA A 183 -10.64 6.82 0.43
CA ALA A 183 -11.94 6.28 0.80
C ALA A 183 -12.28 5.00 0.03
N ILE A 184 -11.95 4.93 -1.27
CA ILE A 184 -12.07 3.71 -2.08
C ILE A 184 -11.15 2.62 -1.52
N ALA A 185 -9.89 2.94 -1.24
CA ALA A 185 -8.94 2.00 -0.64
C ALA A 185 -9.46 1.47 0.71
N PHE A 186 -10.05 2.34 1.54
CA PHE A 186 -10.62 1.96 2.84
C PHE A 186 -11.81 1.01 2.69
N ALA A 187 -12.69 1.26 1.75
CA ALA A 187 -13.83 0.39 1.48
C ALA A 187 -13.40 -0.99 0.95
N ILE A 188 -12.27 -1.08 0.21
CA ILE A 188 -11.72 -2.34 -0.29
C ILE A 188 -10.92 -3.08 0.79
N HIS A 189 -10.05 -2.36 1.54
CA HIS A 189 -9.18 -2.97 2.54
C HIS A 189 -8.75 -1.93 3.60
N ALA A 190 -9.49 -1.87 4.70
CA ALA A 190 -9.36 -0.82 5.72
C ALA A 190 -7.94 -0.75 6.34
N ILE A 191 -7.31 -1.91 6.64
CA ILE A 191 -5.97 -1.96 7.25
C ILE A 191 -4.93 -1.34 6.30
N MET A 192 -4.93 -1.73 5.01
CA MET A 192 -3.99 -1.14 4.04
C MET A 192 -4.25 0.35 3.83
N ALA A 193 -5.51 0.75 3.80
CA ALA A 193 -5.87 2.16 3.66
C ALA A 193 -5.40 3.00 4.85
N SER A 194 -5.40 2.48 6.08
CA SER A 194 -4.88 3.19 7.26
C SER A 194 -3.39 3.54 7.11
N PHE A 195 -2.60 2.62 6.55
CA PHE A 195 -1.20 2.88 6.20
C PHE A 195 -1.06 3.92 5.09
N GLY A 196 -1.92 3.84 4.06
CA GLY A 196 -1.97 4.83 2.99
C GLY A 196 -2.35 6.23 3.48
N ILE A 197 -3.36 6.34 4.35
CA ILE A 197 -3.79 7.60 4.98
C ILE A 197 -2.64 8.19 5.78
N SER A 198 -1.99 7.37 6.63
CA SER A 198 -0.85 7.79 7.44
C SER A 198 0.29 8.30 6.55
N PHE A 199 0.68 7.57 5.52
CA PHE A 199 1.73 7.99 4.59
C PHE A 199 1.37 9.30 3.86
N CYS A 200 0.16 9.41 3.33
CA CYS A 200 -0.32 10.62 2.67
C CYS A 200 -0.32 11.84 3.62
N ALA A 201 -0.60 11.64 4.91
CA ALA A 201 -0.52 12.69 5.92
C ALA A 201 0.93 13.18 6.11
N PHE A 202 1.91 12.26 6.23
CA PHE A 202 3.34 12.63 6.29
C PHE A 202 3.79 13.35 5.02
N LEU A 203 3.41 12.87 3.86
CA LEU A 203 3.75 13.48 2.58
C LEU A 203 3.14 14.88 2.47
N PHE A 204 1.87 15.03 2.81
CA PHE A 204 1.19 16.33 2.82
C PHE A 204 1.87 17.32 3.77
N TRP A 205 2.22 16.87 4.97
CA TRP A 205 2.94 17.70 5.93
C TRP A 205 4.29 18.18 5.38
N ARG A 206 5.06 17.31 4.72
CA ARG A 206 6.35 17.66 4.10
C ARG A 206 6.22 18.63 2.91
N LEU A 207 5.09 18.58 2.22
CA LEU A 207 4.82 19.45 1.08
C LEU A 207 4.26 20.84 1.48
N ARG A 208 3.93 21.09 2.76
CA ARG A 208 3.43 22.39 3.21
C ARG A 208 4.55 23.44 3.13
N PRO A 209 4.21 24.71 2.75
CA PRO A 209 5.13 25.81 2.89
C PRO A 209 5.54 26.00 4.35
N ALA A 210 6.80 26.37 4.59
CA ALA A 210 7.38 26.51 5.94
C ALA A 210 6.66 27.52 6.86
N GLN A 211 5.78 28.35 6.31
CA GLN A 211 5.07 29.41 7.05
C GLN A 211 3.79 28.96 7.77
N THR A 212 3.32 27.75 7.60
CA THR A 212 2.13 27.25 8.30
C THR A 212 2.53 26.38 9.50
N GLY A 213 3.20 26.98 10.45
CA GLY A 213 3.92 26.35 11.56
C GLY A 213 3.08 25.76 12.71
N ARG A 214 1.94 25.12 12.46
CA ARG A 214 1.27 24.28 13.48
C ARG A 214 0.93 22.92 12.91
N PRO A 215 1.38 21.80 13.54
CA PRO A 215 0.87 20.48 13.21
C PRO A 215 -0.64 20.44 13.45
N PRO A 216 -1.42 19.71 12.65
CA PRO A 216 -2.85 19.57 12.90
C PRO A 216 -3.05 18.77 14.20
N VAL A 217 -3.32 19.46 15.29
CA VAL A 217 -3.64 18.89 16.60
C VAL A 217 -4.98 18.11 16.57
N VAL A 218 -5.74 18.24 15.49
CA VAL A 218 -7.11 17.72 15.36
C VAL A 218 -7.17 16.18 15.35
N SER A 219 -6.09 15.48 15.00
CA SER A 219 -6.16 14.02 14.81
C SER A 219 -6.00 13.20 16.10
N VAL A 220 -5.38 13.75 17.13
CA VAL A 220 -5.13 13.03 18.39
C VAL A 220 -6.38 13.06 19.29
N ALA A 221 -7.12 14.15 19.29
CA ALA A 221 -8.31 14.30 20.12
C ALA A 221 -9.46 13.38 19.71
N ALA A 222 -9.63 13.10 18.39
CA ALA A 222 -10.64 12.20 17.89
C ALA A 222 -10.40 10.72 18.27
N ALA A 223 -9.13 10.32 18.38
CA ALA A 223 -8.76 8.95 18.81
C ALA A 223 -9.04 8.71 20.30
N LEU A 224 -9.05 9.76 21.12
CA LEU A 224 -9.33 9.69 22.57
C LEU A 224 -10.81 9.57 22.91
N LEU A 225 -11.71 9.73 21.93
CA LEU A 225 -13.16 9.61 22.11
C LEU A 225 -13.69 8.19 21.85
N LEU A 226 -12.87 7.26 21.40
CA LEU A 226 -13.28 5.87 21.25
C LEU A 226 -13.36 5.20 22.63
N PRO A 227 -14.37 4.34 22.88
CA PRO A 227 -14.44 3.55 24.12
C PRO A 227 -13.35 2.49 24.09
N LEU A 228 -12.13 2.85 24.52
CA LEU A 228 -10.93 2.02 24.43
C LEU A 228 -10.82 0.98 25.53
N GLY A 229 -11.80 0.91 26.46
CA GLY A 229 -11.77 0.00 27.61
C GLY A 229 -11.55 -1.48 27.21
N TRP A 230 -12.16 -1.92 26.11
CA TRP A 230 -12.03 -3.30 25.62
C TRP A 230 -10.58 -3.68 25.21
N ILE A 231 -9.75 -2.72 24.89
CA ILE A 231 -8.33 -2.96 24.49
C ILE A 231 -7.54 -3.56 25.65
N PHE A 232 -7.84 -3.12 26.86
CA PHE A 232 -7.13 -3.51 28.08
C PHE A 232 -7.75 -4.71 28.79
N GLU A 233 -8.88 -5.24 28.28
CA GLU A 233 -9.45 -6.47 28.81
C GLU A 233 -8.57 -7.66 28.42
N PRO A 234 -8.24 -8.58 29.36
CA PRO A 234 -7.49 -9.78 29.04
C PRO A 234 -8.18 -10.60 27.94
N ALA A 235 -7.42 -11.09 26.98
CA ALA A 235 -7.95 -12.02 26.00
C ALA A 235 -8.27 -13.36 26.64
N SER A 236 -9.32 -14.05 26.16
CA SER A 236 -9.66 -15.39 26.60
C SER A 236 -8.59 -16.41 26.18
N ASP A 237 -8.49 -17.55 26.89
CA ASP A 237 -7.55 -18.61 26.53
C ASP A 237 -7.84 -19.18 25.14
N ALA A 238 -9.10 -19.30 24.76
CA ALA A 238 -9.50 -19.71 23.41
C ALA A 238 -9.00 -18.73 22.34
N TRP A 239 -9.07 -17.42 22.61
CA TRP A 239 -8.53 -16.40 21.73
C TRP A 239 -7.00 -16.51 21.61
N ARG A 240 -6.29 -16.68 22.73
CA ARG A 240 -4.83 -16.85 22.75
C ARG A 240 -4.39 -18.10 22.00
N GLN A 241 -5.10 -19.23 22.14
CA GLN A 241 -4.83 -20.45 21.38
C GLN A 241 -5.02 -20.22 19.88
N ALA A 242 -6.12 -19.57 19.46
CA ALA A 242 -6.35 -19.23 18.06
C ALA A 242 -5.29 -18.24 17.52
N ALA A 243 -4.95 -17.20 18.27
CA ALA A 243 -3.91 -16.24 17.88
C ALA A 243 -2.54 -16.90 17.76
N ALA A 244 -2.20 -17.87 18.62
CA ALA A 244 -0.92 -18.58 18.62
C ALA A 244 -0.64 -19.37 17.32
N THR A 245 -1.68 -19.66 16.52
CA THR A 245 -1.54 -20.27 15.18
C THR A 245 -1.06 -19.30 14.12
N ARG A 246 -0.96 -18.01 14.45
CA ARG A 246 -0.60 -16.92 13.52
C ARG A 246 0.73 -16.30 13.94
N ASP A 247 1.85 -16.84 13.46
CA ASP A 247 3.20 -16.41 13.88
C ASP A 247 3.46 -14.91 13.63
N PHE A 248 2.84 -14.32 12.60
CA PHE A 248 2.97 -12.92 12.28
C PHE A 248 2.34 -11.95 13.31
N TYR A 249 1.60 -12.45 14.31
CA TYR A 249 1.13 -11.67 15.45
C TYR A 249 2.18 -11.48 16.55
N PHE A 250 3.33 -12.16 16.44
CA PHE A 250 4.29 -12.28 17.52
C PHE A 250 5.68 -11.81 17.11
N LEU A 251 6.02 -10.55 17.39
CA LEU A 251 7.34 -9.98 17.08
C LEU A 251 8.47 -10.70 17.84
N GLU A 252 8.19 -11.27 19.00
CA GLU A 252 9.10 -12.07 19.79
C GLU A 252 9.53 -13.38 19.12
N ARG A 253 8.82 -13.82 18.07
CA ARG A 253 9.17 -14.98 17.26
C ARG A 253 10.01 -14.62 16.02
N TRP A 254 10.20 -13.33 15.75
CA TRP A 254 10.95 -12.89 14.61
C TRP A 254 12.43 -13.18 14.77
N HIS A 255 13.06 -13.60 13.69
CA HIS A 255 14.50 -13.81 13.62
C HIS A 255 15.25 -12.48 13.46
N TRP A 256 16.53 -12.46 13.82
CA TRP A 256 17.37 -11.27 13.75
C TRP A 256 17.42 -10.63 12.34
N TYR A 257 17.39 -11.44 11.29
CA TYR A 257 17.41 -10.94 9.90
C TYR A 257 16.11 -10.22 9.50
N GLU A 258 14.99 -10.53 10.13
CA GLU A 258 13.73 -9.80 9.92
C GLU A 258 13.82 -8.38 10.50
N TRP A 259 14.44 -8.25 11.66
CA TRP A 259 14.75 -6.94 12.24
C TRP A 259 15.73 -6.13 11.37
N LEU A 260 16.69 -6.80 10.73
CA LEU A 260 17.54 -6.15 9.74
C LEU A 260 16.70 -5.62 8.58
N GLY A 261 15.70 -6.39 8.12
CA GLY A 261 14.72 -5.94 7.11
C GLY A 261 13.88 -4.74 7.54
N VAL A 262 13.67 -4.53 8.84
CA VAL A 262 13.00 -3.30 9.34
C VAL A 262 13.95 -2.11 9.36
N PHE A 263 15.16 -2.27 9.89
CA PHE A 263 16.06 -1.13 10.17
C PHE A 263 16.98 -0.76 9.00
N ALA A 264 17.45 -1.72 8.21
CA ALA A 264 18.38 -1.44 7.11
C ALA A 264 17.77 -0.50 6.05
N PRO A 265 16.53 -0.69 5.57
CA PRO A 265 15.96 0.24 4.60
C PRO A 265 15.71 1.64 5.18
N LEU A 266 15.44 1.78 6.48
CA LEU A 266 15.36 3.08 7.15
C LEU A 266 16.71 3.80 7.13
N LEU A 267 17.79 3.06 7.41
CA LEU A 267 19.14 3.59 7.34
C LEU A 267 19.52 3.99 5.92
N LEU A 268 19.21 3.15 4.93
CA LEU A 268 19.45 3.45 3.51
C LEU A 268 18.65 4.69 3.05
N LEU A 269 17.39 4.81 3.44
CA LEU A 269 16.59 6.00 3.15
C LEU A 269 17.20 7.27 3.78
N TYR A 270 17.71 7.16 5.02
CA TYR A 270 18.43 8.26 5.65
C TYR A 270 19.66 8.66 4.84
N PHE A 271 20.47 7.70 4.36
CA PHE A 271 21.61 7.98 3.49
C PHE A 271 21.17 8.60 2.17
N PHE A 272 20.17 8.05 1.50
CA PHE A 272 19.63 8.63 0.26
C PHE A 272 19.13 10.07 0.49
N TRP A 273 18.46 10.32 1.59
CA TRP A 273 18.00 11.66 1.93
C TRP A 273 19.14 12.61 2.30
N ARG A 274 20.16 12.15 3.03
CA ARG A 274 21.29 12.96 3.53
C ARG A 274 22.29 13.29 2.43
N PHE A 275 22.59 12.33 1.55
CA PHE A 275 23.63 12.42 0.54
C PHE A 275 23.09 12.57 -0.89
N ARG A 276 21.84 13.03 -1.02
CA ARG A 276 21.23 13.30 -2.34
C ARG A 276 22.04 14.31 -3.12
N GLN A 277 22.07 14.13 -4.44
CA GLN A 277 22.76 15.04 -5.36
C GLN A 277 22.07 16.42 -5.43
N PRO A 278 22.83 17.51 -5.69
CA PRO A 278 22.25 18.85 -5.84
C PRO A 278 21.17 18.91 -6.93
N GLU A 279 21.34 18.17 -8.01
CA GLU A 279 20.39 18.07 -9.13
C GLU A 279 19.02 17.53 -8.73
N ASP A 280 18.94 16.76 -7.65
CA ASP A 280 17.68 16.22 -7.12
C ASP A 280 16.92 17.26 -6.26
N ARG A 281 17.49 18.45 -6.01
CA ARG A 281 16.96 19.41 -5.02
C ARG A 281 15.85 20.30 -5.57
N ASP A 282 15.93 20.71 -6.83
CA ASP A 282 15.19 21.91 -7.26
C ASP A 282 13.94 21.66 -8.14
N ALA A 283 13.70 20.46 -8.66
CA ALA A 283 12.60 20.23 -9.61
C ALA A 283 11.79 18.94 -9.39
N SER A 284 12.13 18.09 -8.42
CA SER A 284 11.49 16.78 -8.28
C SER A 284 10.80 16.58 -6.93
N ALA A 285 9.82 15.67 -6.89
CA ALA A 285 9.15 15.26 -5.68
C ALA A 285 10.02 14.34 -4.78
N LEU A 286 11.18 13.88 -5.27
CA LEU A 286 12.03 12.90 -4.61
C LEU A 286 12.45 13.30 -3.19
N PRO A 287 12.93 14.53 -2.90
CA PRO A 287 13.32 14.92 -1.54
C PRO A 287 12.17 14.87 -0.55
N SER A 288 10.98 15.30 -0.98
CA SER A 288 9.78 15.28 -0.15
C SER A 288 9.30 13.84 0.12
N LEU A 289 9.35 12.98 -0.91
CA LEU A 289 8.96 11.57 -0.82
C LEU A 289 9.93 10.80 0.09
N LEU A 290 11.26 10.97 -0.08
CA LEU A 290 12.28 10.35 0.77
C LEU A 290 12.09 10.73 2.25
N SER A 291 11.92 12.03 2.51
CA SER A 291 11.70 12.51 3.87
C SER A 291 10.39 11.99 4.47
N ALA A 292 9.30 12.00 3.70
CA ALA A 292 8.02 11.48 4.15
C ALA A 292 8.11 9.97 4.46
N LEU A 293 8.76 9.20 3.58
CA LEU A 293 8.90 7.75 3.74
C LEU A 293 9.77 7.38 4.95
N LEU A 294 10.84 8.13 5.19
CA LEU A 294 11.68 7.94 6.38
C LEU A 294 10.90 8.20 7.68
N HIS A 295 10.22 9.34 7.78
CA HIS A 295 9.44 9.67 8.98
C HIS A 295 8.27 8.71 9.19
N TYR A 296 7.58 8.34 8.10
CA TYR A 296 6.52 7.33 8.13
C TYR A 296 7.04 5.98 8.61
N GLY A 297 8.16 5.51 8.06
CA GLY A 297 8.76 4.23 8.44
C GLY A 297 9.15 4.19 9.92
N VAL A 298 9.82 5.25 10.41
CA VAL A 298 10.17 5.38 11.84
C VAL A 298 8.91 5.39 12.70
N PHE A 299 7.93 6.21 12.36
CA PHE A 299 6.67 6.31 13.11
C PHE A 299 5.93 4.97 13.18
N GLN A 300 5.77 4.30 12.04
CA GLN A 300 5.04 3.03 12.00
C GLN A 300 5.80 1.90 12.70
N THR A 301 7.14 1.89 12.63
CA THR A 301 7.95 0.95 13.42
C THR A 301 7.69 1.15 14.91
N LEU A 302 7.72 2.40 15.40
CA LEU A 302 7.45 2.71 16.80
C LEU A 302 6.03 2.30 17.20
N VAL A 303 5.03 2.58 16.36
CA VAL A 303 3.65 2.14 16.58
C VAL A 303 3.57 0.62 16.65
N GLY A 304 4.22 -0.10 15.73
CA GLY A 304 4.26 -1.56 15.71
C GLY A 304 4.85 -2.13 17.00
N LEU A 305 6.01 -1.61 17.42
CA LEU A 305 6.65 -2.02 18.67
C LEU A 305 5.75 -1.77 19.90
N LEU A 306 5.15 -0.56 19.95
CA LEU A 306 4.29 -0.16 21.05
C LEU A 306 3.03 -1.02 21.17
N LEU A 307 2.43 -1.42 20.04
CA LEU A 307 1.17 -2.17 20.02
C LEU A 307 1.36 -3.68 20.12
N MET A 308 2.49 -4.23 19.66
CA MET A 308 2.67 -5.68 19.58
C MET A 308 3.52 -6.28 20.71
N LEU A 309 4.44 -5.52 21.31
CA LEU A 309 5.31 -6.03 22.35
C LEU A 309 4.64 -6.12 23.75
N PRO A 310 3.85 -5.11 24.21
CA PRO A 310 3.29 -5.18 25.56
C PRO A 310 2.22 -6.28 25.67
N PRO A 311 2.30 -7.16 26.67
CA PRO A 311 1.33 -8.24 26.84
C PRO A 311 -0.09 -7.74 27.13
N GLY A 312 -0.24 -6.56 27.75
CA GLY A 312 -1.56 -5.94 28.01
C GLY A 312 -2.29 -5.42 26.75
N LEU A 313 -1.65 -5.41 25.57
CA LEU A 313 -2.20 -4.95 24.30
C LEU A 313 -2.41 -6.09 23.29
N GLU A 314 -2.42 -7.34 23.75
CA GLU A 314 -2.53 -8.51 22.87
C GLU A 314 -3.74 -8.49 21.92
N ARG A 315 -4.86 -7.86 22.32
CA ARG A 315 -6.06 -7.70 21.49
C ARG A 315 -5.85 -6.78 20.29
N LEU A 316 -4.77 -5.99 20.26
CA LEU A 316 -4.43 -5.13 19.12
C LEU A 316 -3.56 -5.84 18.07
N ARG A 317 -2.99 -7.00 18.38
CA ARG A 317 -2.16 -7.78 17.45
C ARG A 317 -2.84 -8.08 16.11
N PRO A 318 -4.17 -8.36 16.02
CA PRO A 318 -4.85 -8.58 14.75
C PRO A 318 -4.95 -7.36 13.83
N PHE A 319 -4.66 -6.15 14.31
CA PHE A 319 -4.51 -4.98 13.44
C PHE A 319 -3.21 -4.98 12.63
N GLU A 320 -2.29 -5.88 12.97
CA GLU A 320 -1.07 -6.20 12.23
C GLU A 320 -0.27 -4.93 11.84
N PRO A 321 0.08 -4.09 12.82
CA PRO A 321 0.67 -2.77 12.54
C PRO A 321 1.98 -2.87 11.75
N MET A 322 2.71 -3.99 11.80
CA MET A 322 3.93 -4.20 11.00
C MET A 322 3.67 -4.44 9.51
N ARG A 323 2.41 -4.63 9.09
CA ARG A 323 2.06 -4.69 7.66
C ARG A 323 2.24 -3.35 6.91
N TYR A 324 2.52 -2.27 7.63
CA TYR A 324 2.96 -1.02 7.00
C TYR A 324 4.19 -1.23 6.09
N LEU A 325 5.02 -2.24 6.39
CA LEU A 325 6.20 -2.60 5.60
C LEU A 325 5.87 -2.90 4.14
N HIS A 326 4.66 -3.37 3.83
CA HIS A 326 4.25 -3.58 2.44
C HIS A 326 4.30 -2.28 1.62
N LEU A 327 3.59 -1.24 2.04
CA LEU A 327 3.61 0.06 1.36
C LEU A 327 5.00 0.70 1.43
N PHE A 328 5.66 0.58 2.57
CA PHE A 328 7.00 1.09 2.79
C PHE A 328 8.02 0.50 1.81
N TYR A 329 8.06 -0.82 1.67
CA TYR A 329 8.99 -1.49 0.75
C TYR A 329 8.65 -1.25 -0.72
N LEU A 330 7.37 -1.18 -1.06
CA LEU A 330 6.96 -0.85 -2.42
C LEU A 330 7.52 0.52 -2.84
N LEU A 331 7.38 1.54 -1.99
CA LEU A 331 7.93 2.87 -2.24
C LEU A 331 9.46 2.89 -2.14
N PHE A 332 10.05 2.13 -1.20
CA PHE A 332 11.49 2.00 -1.06
C PHE A 332 12.12 1.40 -2.33
N PHE A 333 11.59 0.30 -2.85
CA PHE A 333 12.09 -0.33 -4.08
C PHE A 333 11.91 0.56 -5.31
N LEU A 334 10.80 1.30 -5.38
CA LEU A 334 10.60 2.27 -6.44
C LEU A 334 11.69 3.34 -6.44
N ILE A 335 12.00 3.89 -5.27
CA ILE A 335 13.05 4.92 -5.10
C ILE A 335 14.43 4.32 -5.35
N ALA A 336 14.74 3.19 -4.73
CA ALA A 336 16.04 2.53 -4.85
C ALA A 336 16.32 2.12 -6.30
N GLY A 337 15.33 1.55 -7.00
CA GLY A 337 15.44 1.18 -8.41
C GLY A 337 15.73 2.38 -9.31
N GLY A 338 15.02 3.50 -9.09
CA GLY A 338 15.28 4.73 -9.83
C GLY A 338 16.67 5.32 -9.55
N LEU A 339 17.14 5.27 -8.30
CA LEU A 339 18.48 5.73 -7.94
C LEU A 339 19.59 4.82 -8.50
N LEU A 340 19.38 3.50 -8.44
CA LEU A 340 20.33 2.51 -9.01
C LEU A 340 20.39 2.57 -10.53
N GLY A 341 19.32 2.97 -11.19
CA GLY A 341 19.30 3.16 -12.64
C GLY A 341 20.25 4.25 -13.17
N ARG A 342 20.90 5.01 -12.28
CA ARG A 342 21.95 5.98 -12.64
C ARG A 342 23.30 5.32 -12.96
N TYR A 343 23.49 4.08 -12.54
CA TYR A 343 24.73 3.32 -12.68
C TYR A 343 24.55 2.14 -13.64
#